data_56f1c4efac3445603c242cef298158b0
#
_entry.id   56f1c4efac3445603c242cef298158b0
#
_cell.length_a   1.000
_cell.length_b   1.000
_cell.length_c   1.000
_cell.angle_alpha   90.00
_cell.angle_beta   90.00
_cell.angle_gamma   90.00
#
_symmetry.space_group_name_H-M   'P 1'
#
loop_
_entity.id
_entity.type
_entity.pdbx_description
1 polymer ?
#
loop_
_entity_poly.entity_id
_entity_poly.type
_entity_poly.pdbx_seq_one_letter_code
_entity_poly.pdbx_strand_id
1 'polypeptide(L)'
;MRLSAVAGVRLDRPAIGDCRLASRLADWIERVARPAARGLGSELVSIEVAASYACRPRNNRPGARLSEHARGRAIDIAAFGLADGRRITVLDGWRGEARAFLARLHRRACGIFGTVLGPDSDRWHRNHFHFDVARYRMGSYCR
;
A
#
# COMPACT_ATOMS: atom_id res chain seq x y z
N MET A 1 -2.28 -0.08 16.89
CA MET A 1 -1.95 -1.51 17.01
C MET A 1 -0.76 -1.88 16.14
N ARG A 2 -0.15 -2.99 16.43
CA ARG A 2 1.00 -3.52 15.69
C ARG A 2 0.54 -4.71 14.84
N LEU A 3 0.73 -4.60 13.53
CA LEU A 3 0.26 -5.60 12.55
C LEU A 3 1.45 -6.36 11.98
N SER A 4 1.52 -7.66 12.25
CA SER A 4 2.56 -8.55 11.68
C SER A 4 2.02 -9.36 10.49
N ALA A 5 0.72 -9.52 10.40
CA ALA A 5 0.03 -10.15 9.28
C ALA A 5 -1.38 -9.55 9.16
N VAL A 6 -1.92 -9.53 7.95
CA VAL A 6 -3.26 -9.04 7.67
C VAL A 6 -3.89 -9.98 6.64
N ALA A 7 -5.09 -10.48 6.92
CA ALA A 7 -5.82 -11.38 6.02
C ALA A 7 -4.98 -12.58 5.55
N GLY A 8 -4.15 -13.14 6.45
CA GLY A 8 -3.29 -14.28 6.15
C GLY A 8 -2.02 -13.95 5.36
N VAL A 9 -1.75 -12.68 5.10
CA VAL A 9 -0.54 -12.23 4.39
C VAL A 9 0.43 -11.61 5.39
N ARG A 10 1.66 -12.09 5.40
CA ARG A 10 2.69 -11.62 6.33
C ARG A 10 3.23 -10.26 5.88
N LEU A 11 3.44 -9.37 6.84
CA LEU A 11 4.19 -8.13 6.62
C LEU A 11 5.66 -8.38 7.01
N ASP A 12 6.60 -7.99 6.14
CA ASP A 12 8.04 -8.23 6.36
C ASP A 12 8.57 -7.55 7.61
N ARG A 13 7.99 -6.40 7.95
CA ARG A 13 8.16 -5.72 9.23
C ARG A 13 6.79 -5.33 9.76
N PRO A 14 6.59 -5.31 11.08
CA PRO A 14 5.31 -4.89 11.63
C PRO A 14 4.94 -3.47 11.23
N ALA A 15 3.68 -3.29 10.84
CA ALA A 15 3.12 -1.97 10.59
C ALA A 15 2.40 -1.47 11.83
N ILE A 16 2.53 -0.19 12.12
CA ILE A 16 1.77 0.47 13.19
C ILE A 16 0.59 1.18 12.54
N GLY A 17 -0.62 0.79 12.91
CA GLY A 17 -1.80 1.36 12.35
C GLY A 17 -3.00 1.31 13.30
N ASP A 18 -4.01 2.12 13.02
CA ASP A 18 -5.28 2.06 13.73
C ASP A 18 -6.17 0.95 13.16
N CYS A 19 -7.29 0.69 13.84
CA CYS A 19 -8.24 -0.37 13.42
C CYS A 19 -8.81 -0.11 12.04
N ARG A 20 -8.99 1.14 11.66
CA ARG A 20 -9.55 1.49 10.36
C ARG A 20 -8.57 1.17 9.22
N LEU A 21 -7.29 1.50 9.40
CA LEU A 21 -6.26 1.12 8.43
C LEU A 21 -6.19 -0.41 8.31
N ALA A 22 -6.18 -1.12 9.42
CA ALA A 22 -6.15 -2.59 9.43
C ALA A 22 -7.33 -3.20 8.68
N SER A 23 -8.54 -2.67 8.90
CA SER A 23 -9.77 -3.15 8.24
C SER A 23 -9.72 -2.91 6.73
N ARG A 24 -9.31 -1.71 6.31
CA ARG A 24 -9.22 -1.39 4.87
C ARG A 24 -8.13 -2.19 4.17
N LEU A 25 -7.01 -2.39 4.86
CA LEU A 25 -5.92 -3.22 4.33
C LEU A 25 -6.37 -4.68 4.16
N ALA A 26 -7.09 -5.23 5.11
CA ALA A 26 -7.66 -6.57 5.00
C ALA A 26 -8.62 -6.67 3.80
N ASP A 27 -9.52 -5.71 3.63
CA ASP A 27 -10.44 -5.67 2.49
C ASP A 27 -9.69 -5.66 1.16
N TRP A 28 -8.68 -4.82 1.05
CA TRP A 28 -7.89 -4.71 -0.18
C TRP A 28 -7.11 -5.99 -0.47
N ILE A 29 -6.51 -6.60 0.54
CA ILE A 29 -5.79 -7.87 0.38
C ILE A 29 -6.75 -8.96 -0.12
N GLU A 30 -7.90 -9.11 0.52
CA GLU A 30 -8.86 -10.17 0.18
C GLU A 30 -9.52 -9.96 -1.18
N ARG A 31 -9.91 -8.73 -1.49
CA ARG A 31 -10.70 -8.42 -2.69
C ARG A 31 -9.85 -8.14 -3.92
N VAL A 32 -8.62 -7.66 -3.74
CA VAL A 32 -7.81 -7.15 -4.85
C VAL A 32 -6.47 -7.88 -4.96
N ALA A 33 -5.64 -7.82 -3.90
CA ALA A 33 -4.27 -8.29 -4.00
C ALA A 33 -4.16 -9.81 -4.16
N ARG A 34 -4.88 -10.58 -3.34
CA ARG A 34 -4.86 -12.04 -3.45
C ARG A 34 -5.43 -12.56 -4.76
N PRO A 35 -6.60 -12.08 -5.24
CA PRO A 35 -7.08 -12.48 -6.57
C PRO A 35 -6.13 -12.11 -7.71
N ALA A 36 -5.49 -10.94 -7.63
CA ALA A 36 -4.52 -10.52 -8.65
C ALA A 36 -3.29 -11.44 -8.68
N ALA A 37 -2.78 -11.84 -7.52
CA ALA A 37 -1.67 -12.79 -7.43
C ALA A 37 -2.04 -14.16 -8.01
N ARG A 38 -3.24 -14.64 -7.74
CA ARG A 38 -3.75 -15.88 -8.32
C ARG A 38 -3.82 -15.80 -9.84
N GLY A 39 -4.12 -14.63 -10.40
CA GLY A 39 -4.06 -14.39 -11.83
C GLY A 39 -2.66 -14.53 -12.42
N LEU A 40 -1.62 -14.42 -11.60
CA LEU A 40 -0.23 -14.70 -11.98
C LEU A 40 0.17 -16.17 -11.73
N GLY A 41 -0.75 -17.00 -11.27
CA GLY A 41 -0.51 -18.43 -11.03
C GLY A 41 0.09 -18.75 -9.67
N SER A 42 0.05 -17.85 -8.70
CA SER A 42 0.61 -18.09 -7.37
C SER A 42 -0.21 -17.37 -6.28
N GLU A 43 0.10 -17.66 -5.02
CA GLU A 43 -0.55 -17.01 -3.89
C GLU A 43 0.30 -15.83 -3.39
N LEU A 44 -0.37 -14.77 -2.95
CA LEU A 44 0.28 -13.68 -2.22
C LEU A 44 0.58 -14.16 -0.81
N VAL A 45 1.85 -14.13 -0.40
CA VAL A 45 2.26 -14.61 0.94
C VAL A 45 2.86 -13.52 1.80
N SER A 46 3.40 -12.46 1.20
CA SER A 46 4.01 -11.37 1.97
C SER A 46 3.89 -10.03 1.28
N ILE A 47 3.95 -8.97 2.09
CA ILE A 47 4.00 -7.58 1.66
C ILE A 47 5.20 -6.94 2.34
N GLU A 48 6.04 -6.24 1.57
CA GLU A 48 7.14 -5.44 2.12
C GLU A 48 6.66 -4.04 2.44
N VAL A 49 6.74 -3.69 3.70
CA VAL A 49 6.31 -2.39 4.23
C VAL A 49 7.50 -1.44 4.19
N ALA A 50 7.42 -0.38 3.39
CA ALA A 50 8.44 0.66 3.35
C ALA A 50 8.32 1.60 4.54
N ALA A 51 7.10 1.98 4.91
CA ALA A 51 6.82 2.82 6.06
C ALA A 51 5.38 2.60 6.56
N SER A 52 5.18 2.86 7.85
CA SER A 52 3.84 2.90 8.44
C SER A 52 3.74 4.13 9.36
N TYR A 53 4.02 4.00 10.66
CA TYR A 53 4.03 5.14 11.56
C TYR A 53 5.33 5.96 11.41
N ALA A 54 5.17 7.28 11.25
CA ALA A 54 6.30 8.23 11.26
C ALA A 54 5.79 9.61 11.64
N CYS A 55 6.35 10.19 12.69
CA CYS A 55 5.99 11.54 13.14
C CYS A 55 6.73 12.59 12.30
N ARG A 56 6.12 12.97 11.17
CA ARG A 56 6.71 13.92 10.22
C ARG A 56 5.64 14.66 9.42
N PRO A 57 5.94 15.88 8.91
CA PRO A 57 5.05 16.53 7.95
C PRO A 57 5.07 15.81 6.59
N ARG A 58 4.10 16.11 5.74
CA ARG A 58 3.99 15.52 4.39
C ARG A 58 5.26 15.79 3.58
N ASN A 59 5.83 14.72 2.99
CA ASN A 59 7.05 14.76 2.18
C ASN A 59 8.23 15.44 2.89
N ASN A 60 8.27 15.39 4.22
CA ASN A 60 9.29 16.03 5.06
C ASN A 60 9.42 17.55 4.82
N ARG A 61 8.36 18.22 4.38
CA ARG A 61 8.36 19.66 4.15
C ARG A 61 8.09 20.41 5.46
N PRO A 62 9.01 21.25 5.94
CA PRO A 62 8.76 22.08 7.13
C PRO A 62 7.50 22.93 6.96
N GLY A 63 6.64 22.96 7.98
CA GLY A 63 5.40 23.72 7.95
C GLY A 63 4.25 23.09 7.18
N ALA A 64 4.44 21.95 6.52
CA ALA A 64 3.37 21.21 5.86
C ALA A 64 2.47 20.51 6.88
N ARG A 65 1.26 20.08 6.43
CA ARG A 65 0.34 19.30 7.28
C ARG A 65 1.05 18.05 7.80
N LEU A 66 0.67 17.64 9.02
CA LEU A 66 1.10 16.39 9.59
C LEU A 66 0.69 15.23 8.68
N SER A 67 1.62 14.31 8.40
CA SER A 67 1.38 13.14 7.57
C SER A 67 0.34 12.21 8.21
N GLU A 68 -0.44 11.52 7.39
CA GLU A 68 -1.31 10.44 7.86
C GLU A 68 -0.51 9.30 8.50
N HIS A 69 0.77 9.11 8.12
CA HIS A 69 1.69 8.21 8.81
C HIS A 69 1.85 8.57 10.29
N ALA A 70 1.93 9.85 10.62
CA ALA A 70 2.04 10.32 12.00
C ALA A 70 0.79 10.06 12.83
N ARG A 71 -0.33 9.76 12.19
CA ARG A 71 -1.60 9.43 12.83
C ARG A 71 -1.86 7.92 12.91
N GLY A 72 -0.94 7.10 12.40
CA GLY A 72 -1.14 5.65 12.30
C GLY A 72 -2.24 5.26 11.30
N ARG A 73 -2.43 6.05 10.25
CA ARG A 73 -3.52 5.89 9.28
C ARG A 73 -3.03 5.64 7.85
N ALA A 74 -1.72 5.42 7.68
CA ALA A 74 -1.13 5.21 6.37
C ALA A 74 -0.14 4.06 6.38
N ILE A 75 0.02 3.44 5.22
CA ILE A 75 1.03 2.42 4.96
C ILE A 75 1.64 2.67 3.57
N ASP A 76 2.96 2.54 3.49
CA ASP A 76 3.70 2.54 2.24
C ASP A 76 4.17 1.12 1.94
N ILE A 77 3.84 0.64 0.75
CA ILE A 77 4.12 -0.74 0.31
C ILE A 77 5.12 -0.71 -0.84
N ALA A 78 6.25 -1.42 -0.68
CA ALA A 78 7.32 -1.43 -1.65
C ALA A 78 7.35 -2.66 -2.55
N ALA A 79 6.86 -3.81 -2.07
CA ALA A 79 6.96 -5.06 -2.83
C ALA A 79 5.97 -6.11 -2.33
N PHE A 80 5.78 -7.12 -3.17
CA PHE A 80 4.89 -8.25 -2.94
C PHE A 80 5.66 -9.56 -3.12
N GLY A 81 5.52 -10.49 -2.18
CA GLY A 81 6.10 -11.82 -2.27
C GLY A 81 5.05 -12.87 -2.58
N LEU A 82 5.32 -13.71 -3.57
CA LEU A 82 4.45 -14.81 -3.98
C LEU A 82 4.98 -16.15 -3.48
N ALA A 83 4.09 -17.13 -3.35
CA ALA A 83 4.43 -18.45 -2.84
C ALA A 83 5.46 -19.18 -3.71
N ASP A 84 5.51 -18.88 -5.02
CA ASP A 84 6.47 -19.46 -5.95
C ASP A 84 7.86 -18.83 -5.88
N GLY A 85 8.09 -17.89 -4.96
CA GLY A 85 9.37 -17.22 -4.75
C GLY A 85 9.56 -15.92 -5.50
N ARG A 86 8.62 -15.53 -6.38
CA ARG A 86 8.71 -14.24 -7.04
C ARG A 86 8.56 -13.11 -6.04
N ARG A 87 9.41 -12.11 -6.19
CA ARG A 87 9.33 -10.84 -5.45
C ARG A 87 9.10 -9.72 -6.47
N ILE A 88 7.96 -9.06 -6.38
CA ILE A 88 7.56 -8.02 -7.32
C ILE A 88 7.67 -6.68 -6.60
N THR A 89 8.64 -5.85 -7.01
CA THR A 89 8.83 -4.51 -6.44
C THR A 89 8.02 -3.49 -7.24
N VAL A 90 7.52 -2.48 -6.55
CA VAL A 90 6.84 -1.36 -7.22
C VAL A 90 7.82 -0.62 -8.11
N LEU A 91 9.05 -0.39 -7.65
CA LEU A 91 10.07 0.35 -8.39
C LEU A 91 10.35 -0.26 -9.76
N ASP A 92 10.66 -1.56 -9.80
CA ASP A 92 11.05 -2.22 -11.05
C ASP A 92 9.84 -2.70 -11.84
N GLY A 93 8.83 -3.21 -11.14
CA GLY A 93 7.65 -3.79 -11.77
C GLY A 93 6.75 -2.78 -12.46
N TRP A 94 6.71 -1.54 -11.99
CA TRP A 94 5.85 -0.50 -12.57
C TRP A 94 6.16 -0.22 -14.04
N ARG A 95 7.41 -0.42 -14.45
CA ARG A 95 7.87 -0.23 -15.84
C ARG A 95 8.27 -1.53 -16.53
N GLY A 96 7.95 -2.67 -15.94
CA GLY A 96 8.33 -3.98 -16.42
C GLY A 96 7.14 -4.91 -16.65
N GLU A 97 7.43 -6.21 -16.62
CA GLU A 97 6.44 -7.27 -16.88
C GLU A 97 5.30 -7.30 -15.86
N ALA A 98 5.56 -6.83 -14.64
CA ALA A 98 4.55 -6.81 -13.57
C ALA A 98 3.63 -5.58 -13.62
N ARG A 99 3.73 -4.73 -14.64
CA ARG A 99 2.95 -3.48 -14.72
C ARG A 99 1.44 -3.73 -14.59
N ALA A 100 0.90 -4.69 -15.31
CA ALA A 100 -0.54 -4.96 -15.29
C ALA A 100 -1.03 -5.39 -13.89
N PHE A 101 -0.25 -6.25 -13.23
CA PHE A 101 -0.51 -6.68 -11.86
C PHE A 101 -0.51 -5.48 -10.90
N LEU A 102 0.57 -4.70 -10.91
CA LEU A 102 0.73 -3.56 -10.01
C LEU A 102 -0.30 -2.46 -10.27
N ALA A 103 -0.58 -2.17 -11.54
CA ALA A 103 -1.59 -1.17 -11.91
C ALA A 103 -2.98 -1.57 -11.41
N ARG A 104 -3.32 -2.85 -11.46
CA ARG A 104 -4.58 -3.37 -10.91
C ARG A 104 -4.65 -3.20 -9.41
N LEU A 105 -3.58 -3.54 -8.69
CA LEU A 105 -3.50 -3.36 -7.24
C LEU A 105 -3.70 -1.90 -6.85
N HIS A 106 -3.04 -1.00 -7.54
CA HIS A 106 -3.10 0.44 -7.31
C HIS A 106 -4.48 1.01 -7.64
N ARG A 107 -4.97 0.76 -8.84
CA ARG A 107 -6.25 1.32 -9.30
C ARG A 107 -7.41 0.86 -8.43
N ARG A 108 -7.46 -0.41 -8.06
CA ARG A 108 -8.56 -0.96 -7.28
C ARG A 108 -8.46 -0.70 -5.79
N ALA A 109 -7.37 -0.10 -5.32
CA ALA A 109 -7.27 0.45 -3.98
C ALA A 109 -8.14 1.71 -3.83
N CYS A 110 -8.39 2.42 -4.92
CA CYS A 110 -9.25 3.60 -4.93
C CYS A 110 -10.67 3.23 -4.51
N GLY A 111 -11.23 3.97 -3.56
CA GLY A 111 -12.54 3.65 -2.98
C GLY A 111 -12.45 2.79 -1.71
N ILE A 112 -11.44 1.94 -1.59
CA ILE A 112 -11.16 1.20 -0.35
C ILE A 112 -10.40 2.12 0.61
N PHE A 113 -9.36 2.80 0.10
CA PHE A 113 -8.59 3.79 0.85
C PHE A 113 -9.01 5.22 0.49
N GLY A 114 -8.74 6.16 1.39
CA GLY A 114 -9.04 7.56 1.16
C GLY A 114 -8.04 8.24 0.25
N THR A 115 -6.75 7.92 0.39
CA THR A 115 -5.69 8.38 -0.50
C THR A 115 -4.97 7.18 -1.09
N VAL A 116 -4.78 7.19 -2.41
CA VAL A 116 -4.04 6.18 -3.16
C VAL A 116 -3.04 6.89 -4.05
N LEU A 117 -1.75 6.75 -3.73
CA LEU A 117 -0.66 7.35 -4.49
C LEU A 117 0.29 6.25 -4.97
N GLY A 118 0.91 6.46 -6.12
CA GLY A 118 1.85 5.52 -6.70
C GLY A 118 2.86 6.21 -7.61
N PRO A 119 3.59 5.45 -8.43
CA PRO A 119 4.69 5.98 -9.23
C PRO A 119 4.33 7.10 -10.20
N ASP A 120 3.08 7.14 -10.68
CA ASP A 120 2.63 8.19 -11.60
C ASP A 120 2.11 9.44 -10.88
N SER A 121 2.05 9.46 -9.55
CA SER A 121 1.56 10.61 -8.79
C SER A 121 2.59 11.73 -8.69
N ASP A 122 3.82 11.39 -8.31
CA ASP A 122 4.92 12.33 -8.12
C ASP A 122 6.25 11.59 -7.92
N ARG A 123 7.36 12.34 -7.80
CA ARG A 123 8.69 11.78 -7.62
C ARG A 123 8.93 11.09 -6.27
N TRP A 124 8.07 11.36 -5.29
CA TRP A 124 8.20 10.80 -3.94
C TRP A 124 7.67 9.37 -3.84
N HIS A 125 6.88 8.91 -4.84
CA HIS A 125 6.15 7.65 -4.82
C HIS A 125 6.58 6.67 -5.92
N ARG A 126 7.81 6.82 -6.45
CA ARG A 126 8.31 5.95 -7.53
C ARG A 126 8.52 4.49 -7.12
N ASN A 127 8.85 4.27 -5.85
CA ASN A 127 9.23 2.95 -5.35
C ASN A 127 8.23 2.35 -4.36
N HIS A 128 7.05 2.95 -4.21
CA HIS A 128 6.05 2.42 -3.30
C HIS A 128 4.65 2.92 -3.64
N PHE A 129 3.65 2.20 -3.14
CA PHE A 129 2.28 2.67 -3.05
C PHE A 129 2.06 3.28 -1.68
N HIS A 130 1.44 4.45 -1.64
CA HIS A 130 0.94 5.05 -0.41
C HIS A 130 -0.56 4.84 -0.33
N PHE A 131 -1.03 4.19 0.72
CA PHE A 131 -2.46 4.03 1.03
C PHE A 131 -2.75 4.60 2.41
N ASP A 132 -3.78 5.41 2.52
CA ASP A 132 -4.22 5.91 3.81
C ASP A 132 -5.76 5.91 3.92
N VAL A 133 -6.24 6.15 5.13
CA VAL A 133 -7.68 6.16 5.43
C VAL A 133 -8.19 7.57 5.72
N ALA A 134 -7.55 8.59 5.16
CA ALA A 134 -8.04 9.95 5.23
C ALA A 134 -9.44 10.05 4.64
N ARG A 135 -10.25 10.95 5.16
CA ARG A 135 -11.60 11.21 4.66
C ARG A 135 -11.62 12.56 3.98
N TYR A 136 -12.01 12.54 2.71
CA TYR A 136 -12.14 13.74 1.92
C TYR A 136 -13.62 13.95 1.56
N ARG A 137 -14.01 15.22 1.47
CA ARG A 137 -15.38 15.60 1.15
C ARG A 137 -15.83 15.07 -0.23
N MET A 138 -14.93 15.02 -1.18
CA MET A 138 -15.20 14.60 -2.56
C MET A 138 -14.93 13.12 -2.82
N GLY A 139 -14.71 12.32 -1.79
CA GLY A 139 -14.37 10.90 -1.93
C GLY A 139 -12.87 10.66 -1.99
N SER A 140 -12.46 9.48 -2.47
CA SER A 140 -11.06 9.10 -2.50
C SER A 140 -10.22 9.95 -3.44
N TYR A 141 -9.01 10.27 -3.04
CA TYR A 141 -8.00 10.93 -3.85
C TYR A 141 -7.04 9.88 -4.40
N CYS A 142 -7.04 9.67 -5.70
CA CYS A 142 -6.28 8.59 -6.35
C CYS A 142 -5.41 9.14 -7.48
N ARG A 143 -4.09 8.91 -7.41
CA ARG A 143 -3.11 9.35 -8.40
C ARG A 143 -2.09 8.26 -8.77
#